data_f5c5a558f912717deff7895e64619e82
#
_entry.id   f5c5a558f912717deff7895e64619e82
#
_cell.length_a   1.000
_cell.length_b   1.000
_cell.length_c   1.000
_cell.angle_alpha   90.00
_cell.angle_beta   90.00
_cell.angle_gamma   90.00
#
_symmetry.space_group_name_H-M   'P 1'
#
loop_
_entity.id
_entity.type
_entity.pdbx_description
1 polymer ?
#
loop_
_entity_poly.entity_id
_entity_poly.type
_entity_poly.pdbx_seq_one_letter_code
_entity_poly.pdbx_strand_id
1 'polypeptide(L)'
;MVAESPNLYIANLLKEQQESKDFVRCICMDNNQKRGRAELLQKNWKTILYLLDEAQFVDADTPPKLDLRMEELAKKKSDHPAVKAYQRYRGGPDETIRSVIMTVNVRMQPFDNEELLKIFSSNDIPLDEFGVGIDGDKKTKSNLFIIIPDDDDTFNFVPGMVYTLLFQELYRQARFFGGKLPMDVGFWLDEMANIKMPNNLDKILATCRSRSLYCLPILQ
;
A
#
# COMPACT_ATOMS: atom_id res chain seq x y z
N MET A 1 10.79 17.42 -15.03
CA MET A 1 10.02 17.50 -13.78
C MET A 1 10.97 17.91 -12.69
N VAL A 2 10.76 19.08 -12.07
CA VAL A 2 11.56 19.52 -10.92
C VAL A 2 11.11 18.64 -9.78
N ALA A 3 12.03 17.82 -9.24
CA ALA A 3 11.77 17.06 -8.03
C ALA A 3 11.45 18.05 -6.91
N GLU A 4 10.23 18.02 -6.41
CA GLU A 4 9.87 18.78 -5.20
C GLU A 4 10.86 18.42 -4.10
N SER A 5 11.32 19.45 -3.36
CA SER A 5 12.27 19.18 -2.28
C SER A 5 11.64 18.23 -1.29
N PRO A 6 12.38 17.22 -0.78
CA PRO A 6 11.86 16.25 0.17
C PRO A 6 11.17 16.89 1.39
N ASN A 7 11.61 18.07 1.77
CA ASN A 7 11.04 18.85 2.87
C ASN A 7 9.63 19.37 2.59
N LEU A 8 9.34 19.78 1.36
CA LEU A 8 8.01 20.22 0.96
C LEU A 8 7.04 19.03 0.91
N TYR A 9 7.54 17.89 0.44
CA TYR A 9 6.77 16.65 0.37
C TYR A 9 6.35 16.16 1.77
N ILE A 10 7.28 16.15 2.73
CA ILE A 10 6.98 15.78 4.12
C ILE A 10 6.05 16.80 4.78
N ALA A 11 6.26 18.10 4.55
CA ALA A 11 5.39 19.13 5.10
C ALA A 11 3.95 19.00 4.59
N ASN A 12 3.76 18.61 3.34
CA ASN A 12 2.46 18.33 2.76
C ASN A 12 1.84 17.05 3.33
N LEU A 13 2.64 15.99 3.51
CA LEU A 13 2.22 14.73 4.12
C LEU A 13 1.81 14.90 5.57
N LEU A 14 2.52 15.71 6.32
CA LEU A 14 2.22 16.01 7.73
C LEU A 14 1.03 16.97 7.89
N LYS A 15 0.64 17.69 6.83
CA LYS A 15 -0.57 18.52 6.83
C LYS A 15 -1.85 17.72 6.66
N GLU A 16 -1.82 16.63 5.92
CA GLU A 16 -2.98 15.78 5.69
C GLU A 16 -3.08 14.72 6.80
N GLN A 17 -4.06 14.88 7.71
CA GLN A 17 -4.21 14.02 8.91
C GLN A 17 -4.36 12.53 8.58
N GLN A 18 -4.88 12.20 7.41
CA GLN A 18 -5.08 10.81 7.00
C GLN A 18 -3.75 10.14 6.60
N GLU A 19 -2.93 10.85 5.85
CA GLU A 19 -1.63 10.35 5.38
C GLU A 19 -0.63 10.19 6.52
N SER A 20 -0.63 11.10 7.50
CA SER A 20 0.23 10.98 8.68
C SER A 20 -0.14 9.81 9.58
N LYS A 21 -1.43 9.43 9.67
CA LYS A 21 -1.85 8.22 10.38
C LYS A 21 -1.33 6.96 9.70
N ASP A 22 -1.32 6.96 8.38
CA ASP A 22 -0.92 5.81 7.60
C ASP A 22 0.60 5.62 7.61
N PHE A 23 1.37 6.71 7.60
CA PHE A 23 2.82 6.69 7.75
C PHE A 23 3.26 6.10 9.10
N VAL A 24 2.67 6.59 10.17
CA VAL A 24 3.00 6.09 11.50
C VAL A 24 2.59 4.63 11.67
N ARG A 25 1.52 4.20 11.04
CA ARG A 25 1.17 2.79 10.96
C ARG A 25 2.24 1.95 10.26
N CYS A 26 2.90 2.46 9.23
CA CYS A 26 3.99 1.74 8.56
C CYS A 26 5.19 1.47 9.47
N ILE A 27 5.63 2.48 10.23
CA ILE A 27 6.76 2.35 11.16
C ILE A 27 6.39 1.49 12.39
N CYS A 28 5.14 1.58 12.86
CA CYS A 28 4.68 0.91 14.08
C CYS A 28 3.93 -0.40 13.82
N MET A 29 3.97 -0.96 12.61
CA MET A 29 3.20 -2.15 12.28
C MET A 29 3.75 -3.42 12.91
N ASP A 30 3.01 -3.91 13.88
CA ASP A 30 2.98 -5.30 14.27
C ASP A 30 2.59 -6.22 13.09
N ASN A 31 3.18 -7.42 13.05
CA ASN A 31 3.04 -8.42 11.98
C ASN A 31 1.60 -8.83 11.64
N ASN A 32 0.63 -8.48 12.48
CA ASN A 32 -0.78 -8.86 12.34
C ASN A 32 -1.64 -7.90 11.48
N GLN A 33 -1.16 -6.71 11.12
CA GLN A 33 -1.94 -5.74 10.35
C GLN A 33 -1.56 -5.73 8.84
N LYS A 34 -1.68 -6.87 8.19
CA LYS A 34 -1.36 -7.04 6.76
C LYS A 34 -2.23 -6.22 5.80
N ARG A 35 -3.35 -5.67 6.27
CA ARG A 35 -4.41 -5.06 5.44
C ARG A 35 -4.09 -3.65 4.93
N GLY A 36 -3.29 -2.87 5.64
CA GLY A 36 -2.92 -1.50 5.26
C GLY A 36 -1.67 -1.42 4.39
N ARG A 37 -0.96 -2.53 4.21
CA ARG A 37 0.37 -2.55 3.63
C ARG A 37 0.40 -2.27 2.13
N ALA A 38 -0.52 -2.83 1.36
CA ALA A 38 -0.59 -2.64 -0.09
C ALA A 38 -0.99 -1.20 -0.46
N GLU A 39 -2.01 -0.63 0.19
CA GLU A 39 -2.42 0.77 -0.03
C GLU A 39 -1.33 1.77 0.35
N LEU A 40 -0.63 1.52 1.46
CA LEU A 40 0.46 2.37 1.93
C LEU A 40 1.63 2.36 0.96
N LEU A 41 2.06 1.17 0.52
CA LEU A 41 3.15 1.02 -0.42
C LEU A 41 2.83 1.70 -1.74
N GLN A 42 1.64 1.49 -2.28
CA GLN A 42 1.26 2.05 -3.57
C GLN A 42 1.24 3.59 -3.59
N LYS A 43 0.66 4.21 -2.54
CA LYS A 43 0.49 5.67 -2.51
C LYS A 43 1.72 6.42 -2.01
N ASN A 44 2.49 5.83 -1.12
CA ASN A 44 3.49 6.54 -0.31
C ASN A 44 4.87 5.88 -0.27
N TRP A 45 5.19 4.94 -1.16
CA TRP A 45 6.46 4.21 -1.11
C TRP A 45 7.70 5.13 -1.11
N LYS A 46 7.71 6.20 -1.92
CA LYS A 46 8.81 7.18 -1.95
C LYS A 46 9.00 7.87 -0.61
N THR A 47 7.90 8.24 0.01
CA THR A 47 7.93 8.87 1.34
C THR A 47 8.37 7.89 2.40
N ILE A 48 7.95 6.63 2.31
CA ILE A 48 8.35 5.57 3.24
C ILE A 48 9.85 5.35 3.15
N LEU A 49 10.41 5.21 1.93
CA LEU A 49 11.85 5.07 1.74
C LEU A 49 12.63 6.26 2.30
N TYR A 50 12.17 7.48 1.99
CA TYR A 50 12.80 8.69 2.48
C TYR A 50 12.82 8.77 4.03
N LEU A 51 11.70 8.48 4.66
CA LEU A 51 11.58 8.55 6.11
C LEU A 51 12.30 7.37 6.80
N LEU A 52 12.40 6.25 6.12
CA LEU A 52 13.17 5.11 6.56
C LEU A 52 14.66 5.42 6.55
N ASP A 53 15.15 6.14 5.53
CA ASP A 53 16.52 6.64 5.47
C ASP A 53 16.81 7.61 6.63
N GLU A 54 15.89 8.54 6.90
CA GLU A 54 16.03 9.48 8.03
C GLU A 54 15.91 8.83 9.41
N ALA A 55 15.26 7.67 9.50
CA ALA A 55 15.13 6.89 10.72
C ALA A 55 16.37 6.04 11.05
N GLN A 56 17.34 5.92 10.12
CA GLN A 56 18.56 5.14 10.34
C GLN A 56 19.43 5.79 11.42
N PHE A 57 20.03 4.94 12.24
CA PHE A 57 21.06 5.35 13.18
C PHE A 57 22.40 5.39 12.44
N VAL A 58 23.01 6.56 12.38
CA VAL A 58 24.33 6.74 11.76
C VAL A 58 25.42 6.17 12.69
N ASP A 59 25.29 6.43 13.97
CA ASP A 59 26.15 5.89 15.04
C ASP A 59 25.35 5.72 16.35
N ALA A 60 26.05 5.33 17.44
CA ALA A 60 25.40 5.08 18.73
C ALA A 60 24.96 6.37 19.45
N ASP A 61 25.65 7.48 19.20
CA ASP A 61 25.51 8.73 19.97
C ASP A 61 24.67 9.79 19.23
N THR A 62 24.50 9.65 17.91
CA THR A 62 23.76 10.61 17.09
C THR A 62 22.31 10.16 16.88
N PRO A 63 21.33 10.97 17.31
CA PRO A 63 19.92 10.64 17.08
C PRO A 63 19.60 10.66 15.58
N PRO A 64 18.68 9.78 15.12
CA PRO A 64 18.21 9.80 13.75
C PRO A 64 17.66 11.18 13.34
N LYS A 65 17.85 11.57 12.09
CA LYS A 65 17.31 12.84 11.54
C LYS A 65 15.80 12.96 11.73
N LEU A 66 15.09 11.85 11.70
CA LEU A 66 13.65 11.80 11.91
C LEU A 66 13.25 12.25 13.33
N ASP A 67 14.09 12.03 14.36
CA ASP A 67 13.85 12.51 15.72
C ASP A 67 13.73 14.04 15.73
N LEU A 68 14.68 14.74 15.12
CA LEU A 68 14.70 16.20 15.05
C LEU A 68 13.45 16.76 14.35
N ARG A 69 13.02 16.12 13.26
CA ARG A 69 11.80 16.53 12.55
C ARG A 69 10.54 16.35 13.39
N MET A 70 10.46 15.25 14.11
CA MET A 70 9.29 14.97 14.96
C MET A 70 9.27 15.89 16.19
N GLU A 71 10.42 16.29 16.71
CA GLU A 71 10.53 17.32 17.75
C GLU A 71 10.05 18.68 17.25
N GLU A 72 10.47 19.10 16.05
CA GLU A 72 9.99 20.35 15.45
C GLU A 72 8.48 20.35 15.22
N LEU A 73 7.93 19.22 14.75
CA LEU A 73 6.49 19.06 14.59
C LEU A 73 5.78 19.10 15.95
N ALA A 74 6.35 18.47 16.98
CA ALA A 74 5.81 18.48 18.34
C ALA A 74 5.77 19.87 18.95
N LYS A 75 6.79 20.72 18.68
CA LYS A 75 6.79 22.14 19.10
C LYS A 75 5.65 22.93 18.45
N LYS A 76 5.31 22.62 17.19
CA LYS A 76 4.22 23.28 16.46
C LYS A 76 2.84 22.73 16.84
N LYS A 77 2.74 21.41 17.03
CA LYS A 77 1.48 20.71 17.33
C LYS A 77 1.75 19.43 18.11
N SER A 78 1.80 19.54 19.42
CA SER A 78 2.16 18.43 20.33
C SER A 78 1.17 17.26 20.30
N ASP A 79 -0.10 17.49 19.98
CA ASP A 79 -1.16 16.48 19.91
C ASP A 79 -1.29 15.85 18.51
N HIS A 80 -0.40 16.17 17.57
CA HIS A 80 -0.46 15.63 16.22
C HIS A 80 -0.36 14.10 16.25
N PRO A 81 -1.22 13.35 15.51
CA PRO A 81 -1.23 11.88 15.52
C PRO A 81 0.12 11.25 15.19
N ALA A 82 0.88 11.84 14.25
CA ALA A 82 2.22 11.37 13.89
C ALA A 82 3.20 11.48 15.06
N VAL A 83 3.17 12.60 15.79
CA VAL A 83 4.03 12.83 16.98
C VAL A 83 3.73 11.79 18.05
N LYS A 84 2.46 11.59 18.39
CA LYS A 84 2.05 10.61 19.41
C LYS A 84 2.46 9.19 19.05
N ALA A 85 2.37 8.83 17.78
CA ALA A 85 2.73 7.50 17.35
C ALA A 85 4.25 7.33 17.27
N TYR A 86 4.98 8.36 16.85
CA TYR A 86 6.43 8.36 16.85
C TYR A 86 7.00 8.26 18.27
N GLN A 87 6.43 8.98 19.23
CA GLN A 87 6.81 8.88 20.64
C GLN A 87 6.63 7.47 21.20
N ARG A 88 5.53 6.76 20.82
CA ARG A 88 5.35 5.35 21.22
C ARG A 88 6.42 4.44 20.60
N TYR A 89 6.77 4.67 19.34
CA TYR A 89 7.83 3.95 18.66
C TYR A 89 9.18 4.18 19.33
N ARG A 90 9.54 5.43 19.64
CA ARG A 90 10.80 5.80 20.30
C ARG A 90 10.83 5.45 21.80
N GLY A 91 9.71 5.16 22.40
CA GLY A 91 9.62 4.70 23.80
C GLY A 91 10.13 3.29 24.05
N GLY A 92 10.45 2.53 23.00
CA GLY A 92 11.06 1.20 23.10
C GLY A 92 12.58 1.23 23.27
N PRO A 93 13.20 0.11 23.66
CA PRO A 93 14.64 -0.05 23.66
C PRO A 93 15.24 0.15 22.26
N ASP A 94 16.41 0.77 22.16
CA ASP A 94 17.06 1.06 20.88
C ASP A 94 17.33 -0.18 20.02
N GLU A 95 17.66 -1.32 20.64
CA GLU A 95 17.81 -2.59 19.93
C GLU A 95 16.51 -3.01 19.22
N THR A 96 15.37 -2.84 19.88
CA THR A 96 14.06 -3.14 19.31
C THR A 96 13.75 -2.18 18.14
N ILE A 97 14.07 -0.90 18.30
CA ILE A 97 13.88 0.11 17.26
C ILE A 97 14.72 -0.21 16.03
N ARG A 98 16.00 -0.54 16.22
CA ARG A 98 16.90 -0.96 15.12
C ARG A 98 16.39 -2.21 14.42
N SER A 99 15.88 -3.20 15.16
CA SER A 99 15.29 -4.41 14.60
C SER A 99 14.04 -4.14 13.77
N VAL A 100 13.19 -3.20 14.21
CA VAL A 100 12.01 -2.74 13.45
C VAL A 100 12.44 -2.07 12.15
N ILE A 101 13.40 -1.15 12.18
CA ILE A 101 13.94 -0.47 10.99
C ILE A 101 14.52 -1.49 10.02
N MET A 102 15.33 -2.43 10.49
CA MET A 102 15.90 -3.49 9.66
C MET A 102 14.81 -4.34 9.00
N THR A 103 13.76 -4.69 9.73
CA THR A 103 12.62 -5.44 9.20
C THR A 103 11.90 -4.68 8.10
N VAL A 104 11.73 -3.36 8.25
CA VAL A 104 11.10 -2.52 7.22
C VAL A 104 12.01 -2.39 6.00
N ASN A 105 13.33 -2.20 6.18
CA ASN A 105 14.31 -2.15 5.11
C ASN A 105 14.24 -3.42 4.23
N VAL A 106 14.30 -4.59 4.84
CA VAL A 106 14.21 -5.87 4.10
C VAL A 106 12.91 -5.96 3.30
N ARG A 107 11.81 -5.42 3.81
CA ARG A 107 10.51 -5.44 3.10
C ARG A 107 10.40 -4.39 2.00
N MET A 108 11.20 -3.34 2.07
CA MET A 108 11.26 -2.30 1.05
C MET A 108 12.30 -2.60 -0.03
N GLN A 109 13.15 -3.60 0.18
CA GLN A 109 14.18 -4.02 -0.78
C GLN A 109 13.66 -4.23 -2.23
N PRO A 110 12.47 -4.78 -2.49
CA PRO A 110 11.96 -4.86 -3.86
C PRO A 110 11.87 -3.51 -4.58
N PHE A 111 11.73 -2.41 -3.84
CA PHE A 111 11.68 -1.05 -4.40
C PHE A 111 13.06 -0.47 -4.76
N ASP A 112 14.15 -1.22 -4.55
CA ASP A 112 15.47 -0.88 -5.08
C ASP A 112 15.60 -1.26 -6.57
N ASN A 113 14.64 -2.02 -7.11
CA ASN A 113 14.60 -2.42 -8.51
C ASN A 113 13.99 -1.32 -9.39
N GLU A 114 14.76 -0.83 -10.38
CA GLU A 114 14.33 0.25 -11.27
C GLU A 114 13.11 -0.10 -12.14
N GLU A 115 12.96 -1.36 -12.53
CA GLU A 115 11.81 -1.81 -13.34
C GLU A 115 10.53 -1.75 -12.52
N LEU A 116 10.61 -2.19 -11.27
CA LEU A 116 9.49 -2.09 -10.34
C LEU A 116 9.12 -0.64 -10.08
N LEU A 117 10.12 0.24 -9.89
CA LEU A 117 9.89 1.67 -9.70
C LEU A 117 9.18 2.32 -10.88
N LYS A 118 9.45 1.89 -12.11
CA LYS A 118 8.72 2.36 -13.30
C LYS A 118 7.23 1.98 -13.22
N ILE A 119 6.92 0.74 -12.85
CA ILE A 119 5.53 0.27 -12.69
C ILE A 119 4.80 1.09 -11.63
N PHE A 120 5.46 1.44 -10.52
CA PHE A 120 4.85 2.21 -9.43
C PHE A 120 4.90 3.74 -9.63
N SER A 121 5.54 4.22 -10.69
CA SER A 121 5.68 5.68 -10.94
C SER A 121 4.46 6.30 -11.61
N SER A 122 3.63 5.51 -12.28
CA SER A 122 2.43 5.93 -13.00
C SER A 122 1.21 5.11 -12.56
N ASN A 123 0.03 5.65 -12.82
CA ASN A 123 -1.23 4.95 -12.60
C ASN A 123 -1.93 4.76 -13.95
N ASP A 124 -1.49 3.75 -14.68
CA ASP A 124 -1.94 3.49 -16.04
C ASP A 124 -3.12 2.50 -16.11
N ILE A 125 -3.51 1.93 -14.97
CA ILE A 125 -4.61 0.97 -14.89
C ILE A 125 -5.80 1.65 -14.20
N PRO A 126 -6.85 2.02 -14.93
CA PRO A 126 -8.05 2.65 -14.35
C PRO A 126 -8.90 1.61 -13.63
N LEU A 127 -8.51 1.24 -12.40
CA LEU A 127 -9.22 0.22 -11.61
C LEU A 127 -10.66 0.63 -11.28
N ASP A 128 -10.96 1.90 -11.32
CA ASP A 128 -12.28 2.49 -11.06
C ASP A 128 -13.26 2.31 -12.23
N GLU A 129 -12.79 1.94 -13.40
CA GLU A 129 -13.66 1.67 -14.56
C GLU A 129 -14.19 0.23 -14.59
N PHE A 130 -13.53 -0.70 -13.88
CA PHE A 130 -14.01 -2.07 -13.83
C PHE A 130 -15.36 -2.16 -13.10
N GLY A 131 -16.32 -2.81 -13.73
CA GLY A 131 -17.67 -2.99 -13.19
C GLY A 131 -18.63 -1.82 -13.34
N VAL A 132 -18.14 -0.63 -13.81
CA VAL A 132 -18.96 0.55 -14.12
C VAL A 132 -18.86 1.01 -15.57
N GLY A 133 -17.87 0.54 -16.32
CA GLY A 133 -17.60 0.92 -17.69
C GLY A 133 -16.70 2.13 -17.82
N ILE A 134 -16.12 2.35 -19.01
CA ILE A 134 -15.24 3.48 -19.30
C ILE A 134 -16.03 4.77 -19.10
N ASP A 135 -15.46 5.70 -18.36
CA ASP A 135 -16.14 6.96 -17.97
C ASP A 135 -17.52 6.75 -17.30
N GLY A 136 -17.74 5.56 -16.72
CA GLY A 136 -19.00 5.24 -16.05
C GLY A 136 -20.17 4.97 -16.99
N ASP A 137 -19.94 4.63 -18.24
CA ASP A 137 -20.95 4.42 -19.29
C ASP A 137 -21.85 3.20 -19.07
N LYS A 138 -21.44 2.27 -18.20
CA LYS A 138 -22.13 1.02 -17.84
C LYS A 138 -22.34 0.06 -19.01
N LYS A 139 -21.54 0.18 -20.05
CA LYS A 139 -21.64 -0.60 -21.30
C LYS A 139 -20.31 -1.15 -21.76
N THR A 140 -19.27 -0.31 -21.78
CA THR A 140 -17.96 -0.66 -22.29
C THR A 140 -17.20 -1.49 -21.29
N LYS A 141 -16.79 -2.69 -21.70
CA LYS A 141 -16.07 -3.65 -20.84
C LYS A 141 -14.55 -3.46 -20.99
N SER A 142 -13.85 -3.55 -19.89
CA SER A 142 -12.39 -3.57 -19.85
C SER A 142 -11.87 -4.96 -19.50
N ASN A 143 -10.75 -5.37 -20.06
CA ASN A 143 -10.06 -6.60 -19.73
C ASN A 143 -8.65 -6.26 -19.21
N LEU A 144 -8.27 -6.89 -18.12
CA LEU A 144 -6.92 -6.81 -17.55
C LEU A 144 -6.28 -8.19 -17.63
N PHE A 145 -5.13 -8.27 -18.32
CA PHE A 145 -4.30 -9.48 -18.36
C PHE A 145 -3.07 -9.24 -17.49
N ILE A 146 -2.84 -10.13 -16.55
CA ILE A 146 -1.66 -10.10 -15.67
C ILE A 146 -0.82 -11.33 -16.04
N ILE A 147 0.34 -11.09 -16.63
CA ILE A 147 1.28 -12.13 -17.02
C ILE A 147 2.42 -12.12 -16.01
N ILE A 148 2.72 -13.28 -15.44
CA ILE A 148 3.74 -13.48 -14.41
C ILE A 148 4.77 -14.47 -14.96
N PRO A 149 6.08 -14.20 -14.84
CA PRO A 149 7.11 -15.17 -15.18
C PRO A 149 7.02 -16.40 -14.28
N ASP A 150 7.21 -17.58 -14.85
CA ASP A 150 7.18 -18.85 -14.11
C ASP A 150 8.47 -19.13 -13.35
N ASP A 151 9.54 -18.47 -13.75
CA ASP A 151 10.93 -18.72 -13.29
C ASP A 151 11.41 -17.72 -12.23
N ASP A 152 10.65 -16.65 -11.94
CA ASP A 152 11.03 -15.60 -10.99
C ASP A 152 9.89 -15.19 -10.05
N ASP A 153 10.01 -15.57 -8.80
CA ASP A 153 9.05 -15.24 -7.74
C ASP A 153 9.22 -13.83 -7.15
N THR A 154 10.24 -13.10 -7.55
CA THR A 154 10.61 -11.81 -6.96
C THR A 154 9.45 -10.81 -6.98
N PHE A 155 8.66 -10.82 -8.07
CA PHE A 155 7.57 -9.88 -8.30
C PHE A 155 6.17 -10.45 -8.03
N ASN A 156 6.04 -11.68 -7.54
CA ASN A 156 4.73 -12.32 -7.28
C ASN A 156 3.85 -11.59 -6.26
N PHE A 157 4.40 -10.62 -5.53
CA PHE A 157 3.62 -9.76 -4.66
C PHE A 157 2.85 -8.67 -5.42
N VAL A 158 3.30 -8.26 -6.62
CA VAL A 158 2.67 -7.20 -7.44
C VAL A 158 1.26 -7.59 -7.88
N PRO A 159 1.05 -8.76 -8.51
CA PRO A 159 -0.31 -9.24 -8.81
C PRO A 159 -1.21 -9.28 -7.58
N GLY A 160 -0.69 -9.73 -6.46
CA GLY A 160 -1.45 -9.75 -5.20
C GLY A 160 -1.89 -8.37 -4.72
N MET A 161 -1.06 -7.35 -4.96
CA MET A 161 -1.42 -5.94 -4.72
C MET A 161 -2.52 -5.48 -5.68
N VAL A 162 -2.39 -5.77 -6.97
CA VAL A 162 -3.40 -5.41 -7.98
C VAL A 162 -4.74 -6.04 -7.63
N TYR A 163 -4.79 -7.34 -7.33
CA TYR A 163 -6.03 -8.00 -6.89
C TYR A 163 -6.61 -7.37 -5.63
N THR A 164 -5.76 -7.07 -4.65
CA THR A 164 -6.23 -6.44 -3.41
C THR A 164 -6.89 -5.09 -3.67
N LEU A 165 -6.27 -4.25 -4.48
CA LEU A 165 -6.78 -2.92 -4.82
C LEU A 165 -8.04 -3.00 -5.69
N LEU A 166 -8.04 -3.89 -6.67
CA LEU A 166 -9.20 -4.09 -7.55
C LEU A 166 -10.41 -4.56 -6.76
N PHE A 167 -10.28 -5.56 -5.89
CA PHE A 167 -11.38 -5.99 -5.03
C PHE A 167 -11.87 -4.87 -4.11
N GLN A 168 -10.97 -4.11 -3.50
CA GLN A 168 -11.34 -2.98 -2.64
C GLN A 168 -12.14 -1.93 -3.42
N GLU A 169 -11.68 -1.59 -4.62
CA GLU A 169 -12.34 -0.62 -5.48
C GLU A 169 -13.71 -1.10 -5.93
N LEU A 170 -13.84 -2.34 -6.41
CA LEU A 170 -15.11 -2.92 -6.84
C LEU A 170 -16.13 -2.99 -5.69
N TYR A 171 -15.68 -3.35 -4.48
CA TYR A 171 -16.57 -3.32 -3.30
C TYR A 171 -16.95 -1.90 -2.89
N ARG A 172 -16.05 -0.93 -3.07
CA ARG A 172 -16.34 0.48 -2.85
C ARG A 172 -17.43 0.96 -3.81
N GLN A 173 -17.26 0.69 -5.09
CA GLN A 173 -18.22 1.08 -6.14
C GLN A 173 -19.56 0.38 -5.96
N ALA A 174 -19.59 -0.91 -5.67
CA ALA A 174 -20.84 -1.64 -5.43
C ALA A 174 -21.69 -0.95 -4.34
N ARG A 175 -21.06 -0.36 -3.31
CA ARG A 175 -21.79 0.40 -2.28
C ARG A 175 -22.48 1.65 -2.84
N PHE A 176 -21.87 2.35 -3.81
CA PHE A 176 -22.51 3.50 -4.46
C PHE A 176 -23.71 3.10 -5.33
N PHE A 177 -23.68 1.88 -5.89
CA PHE A 177 -24.77 1.33 -6.73
C PHE A 177 -25.75 0.47 -5.96
N GLY A 178 -25.99 0.75 -4.68
CA GLY A 178 -27.00 0.02 -3.90
C GLY A 178 -26.59 -1.40 -3.51
N GLY A 179 -25.31 -1.71 -3.52
CA GLY A 179 -24.75 -2.98 -3.08
C GLY A 179 -24.34 -3.92 -4.21
N LYS A 180 -24.60 -3.57 -5.48
CA LYS A 180 -24.31 -4.39 -6.65
C LYS A 180 -23.71 -3.52 -7.76
N LEU A 181 -22.69 -4.03 -8.47
CA LEU A 181 -22.11 -3.32 -9.62
C LEU A 181 -23.09 -3.31 -10.80
N PRO A 182 -23.07 -2.25 -11.64
CA PRO A 182 -23.87 -2.17 -12.87
C PRO A 182 -23.53 -3.25 -13.89
N MET A 183 -22.27 -3.70 -13.91
CA MET A 183 -21.75 -4.71 -14.82
C MET A 183 -21.09 -5.83 -14.03
N ASP A 184 -21.22 -7.05 -14.56
CA ASP A 184 -20.57 -8.21 -13.95
C ASP A 184 -19.06 -8.19 -14.24
N VAL A 185 -18.26 -8.51 -13.21
CA VAL A 185 -16.79 -8.61 -13.31
C VAL A 185 -16.36 -10.04 -12.99
N GLY A 186 -15.64 -10.64 -13.93
CA GLY A 186 -15.11 -12.00 -13.80
C GLY A 186 -13.61 -12.01 -13.54
N PHE A 187 -13.19 -12.87 -12.62
CA PHE A 187 -11.80 -13.14 -12.30
C PHE A 187 -11.47 -14.58 -12.71
N TRP A 188 -10.64 -14.73 -13.73
CA TRP A 188 -10.02 -16.01 -14.09
C TRP A 188 -8.67 -16.08 -13.41
N LEU A 189 -8.58 -16.86 -12.37
CA LEU A 189 -7.40 -16.96 -11.50
C LEU A 189 -6.64 -18.24 -11.86
N ASP A 190 -5.97 -18.20 -13.01
CA ASP A 190 -5.10 -19.30 -13.44
C ASP A 190 -3.85 -19.33 -12.54
N GLU A 191 -3.38 -20.52 -12.21
CA GLU A 191 -2.25 -20.75 -11.30
C GLU A 191 -2.36 -19.98 -9.97
N MET A 192 -3.55 -19.89 -9.43
CA MET A 192 -3.82 -19.11 -8.21
C MET A 192 -2.91 -19.47 -7.04
N ALA A 193 -2.38 -20.68 -7.01
CA ALA A 193 -1.44 -21.15 -5.97
C ALA A 193 -0.13 -20.34 -5.94
N ASN A 194 0.33 -19.85 -7.11
CA ASN A 194 1.57 -19.11 -7.26
C ASN A 194 1.44 -17.60 -6.96
N ILE A 195 0.21 -17.12 -6.77
CA ILE A 195 -0.07 -15.70 -6.55
C ILE A 195 -0.37 -15.45 -5.07
N LYS A 196 0.23 -14.42 -4.50
CA LYS A 196 -0.12 -13.94 -3.15
C LYS A 196 -1.49 -13.26 -3.15
N MET A 197 -2.55 -14.05 -3.09
CA MET A 197 -3.91 -13.55 -3.04
C MET A 197 -4.19 -12.70 -1.78
N PRO A 198 -5.22 -11.81 -1.81
CA PRO A 198 -5.63 -11.05 -0.65
C PRO A 198 -5.89 -11.93 0.58
N ASN A 199 -5.43 -11.51 1.77
CA ASN A 199 -5.58 -12.30 3.01
C ASN A 199 -7.04 -12.58 3.41
N ASN A 200 -7.99 -11.87 2.84
CA ASN A 200 -9.43 -12.03 3.07
C ASN A 200 -10.16 -12.63 1.87
N LEU A 201 -9.45 -13.40 1.05
CA LEU A 201 -10.02 -14.01 -0.15
C LEU A 201 -11.24 -14.88 0.17
N ASP A 202 -11.21 -15.61 1.29
CA ASP A 202 -12.33 -16.39 1.82
C ASP A 202 -13.62 -15.55 1.94
N LYS A 203 -13.51 -14.36 2.50
CA LYS A 203 -14.62 -13.41 2.66
C LYS A 203 -15.07 -12.82 1.32
N ILE A 204 -14.09 -12.55 0.44
CA ILE A 204 -14.37 -12.07 -0.92
C ILE A 204 -15.18 -13.12 -1.67
N LEU A 205 -14.72 -14.37 -1.70
CA LEU A 205 -15.39 -15.47 -2.38
C LEU A 205 -16.80 -15.71 -1.83
N ALA A 206 -16.99 -15.62 -0.51
CA ALA A 206 -18.30 -15.77 0.12
C ALA A 206 -19.32 -14.68 -0.25
N THR A 207 -18.84 -13.48 -0.62
CA THR A 207 -19.69 -12.29 -0.82
C THR A 207 -19.69 -11.75 -2.25
N CYS A 208 -18.78 -12.20 -3.11
CA CYS A 208 -18.56 -11.67 -4.46
C CYS A 208 -19.84 -11.74 -5.33
N ARG A 209 -20.58 -12.85 -5.29
CA ARG A 209 -21.80 -13.04 -6.08
C ARG A 209 -22.84 -11.95 -5.84
N SER A 210 -23.02 -11.52 -4.59
CA SER A 210 -23.97 -10.45 -4.24
C SER A 210 -23.56 -9.07 -4.80
N ARG A 211 -22.32 -8.92 -5.24
CA ARG A 211 -21.73 -7.69 -5.78
C ARG A 211 -21.58 -7.67 -7.30
N SER A 212 -22.11 -8.64 -8.02
CA SER A 212 -21.85 -8.90 -9.45
C SER A 212 -20.40 -9.27 -9.76
N LEU A 213 -19.73 -9.94 -8.82
CA LEU A 213 -18.39 -10.47 -9.00
C LEU A 213 -18.45 -11.99 -9.04
N TYR A 214 -17.64 -12.61 -9.88
CA TYR A 214 -17.45 -14.05 -9.87
C TYR A 214 -15.97 -14.38 -10.04
N CYS A 215 -15.53 -15.41 -9.33
CA CYS A 215 -14.16 -15.88 -9.35
C CYS A 215 -14.12 -17.33 -9.81
N LEU A 216 -13.24 -17.63 -10.74
CA LEU A 216 -12.95 -18.95 -11.28
C LEU A 216 -11.52 -19.31 -10.93
N PRO A 217 -11.26 -19.89 -9.74
CA PRO A 217 -9.93 -20.36 -9.40
C PRO A 217 -9.61 -21.62 -10.21
N ILE A 218 -8.46 -21.62 -10.85
CA ILE A 218 -7.91 -22.77 -11.56
C ILE A 218 -6.68 -23.20 -10.77
N LEU A 219 -6.74 -24.42 -10.25
CA LEU A 219 -5.65 -25.05 -9.50
C LEU A 219 -5.09 -26.16 -10.37
N GLN A 220 -3.83 -26.08 -10.68
CA GLN A 220 -3.09 -27.16 -11.33
C GLN A 220 -2.29 -27.96 -10.29
#